data_e3d6e2488dbb1ec3fb6af1da5fd83c42
#
_entry.id   e3d6e2488dbb1ec3fb6af1da5fd83c42
#
_cell.length_a   1.000
_cell.length_b   1.000
_cell.length_c   1.000
_cell.angle_alpha   90.00
_cell.angle_beta   90.00
_cell.angle_gamma   90.00
#
_symmetry.space_group_name_H-M   'P 1'
#
loop_
_entity.id
_entity.type
_entity.pdbx_description
1 polymer ?
#
loop_
_entity_poly.entity_id
_entity_poly.type
_entity_poly.pdbx_seq_one_letter_code
_entity_poly.pdbx_strand_id
1 'polypeptide(L)'
;MAVLAGSASAAEVTVFCTQALRTSLLDLAPRFEAATGHKVNLVVAPSGQLVKKVQAGEIADLLIANAGNIDALIKDQKVTGSRTDIARAQVGLSIKAGAPKPDISTPDGVKRALLDAKAVGYSAGGLSGNAFENVLTKLGIAEQVKAKAKNGSPAAKLVVSGEADIAVQQISELIAVEGAELLGPLPGELDQVTQFSMGVLADGKQKEIARAMIDYLRTPDAQAVIKAKGLTPG
;
A
#
# COMPACT_ATOMS: atom_id res chain seq x y z
N MET A 1 -14.40 14.49 -46.91
CA MET A 1 -14.62 13.33 -46.04
C MET A 1 -14.51 13.79 -44.59
N ALA A 2 -15.61 13.88 -43.87
CA ALA A 2 -15.60 14.24 -42.44
C ALA A 2 -15.22 12.98 -41.65
N VAL A 3 -14.09 13.02 -40.97
CA VAL A 3 -13.70 12.01 -39.99
C VAL A 3 -14.61 12.23 -38.78
N LEU A 4 -15.60 11.35 -38.60
CA LEU A 4 -16.35 11.25 -37.36
C LEU A 4 -15.39 10.76 -36.29
N ALA A 5 -14.83 11.69 -35.51
CA ALA A 5 -14.22 11.36 -34.23
C ALA A 5 -15.33 10.81 -33.35
N GLY A 6 -15.40 9.51 -33.23
CA GLY A 6 -16.30 8.83 -32.29
C GLY A 6 -15.97 9.33 -30.88
N SER A 7 -16.85 10.11 -30.27
CA SER A 7 -16.78 10.46 -28.87
C SER A 7 -16.87 9.16 -28.08
N ALA A 8 -15.76 8.66 -27.56
CA ALA A 8 -15.79 7.57 -26.58
C ALA A 8 -16.68 8.04 -25.42
N SER A 9 -17.78 7.33 -25.19
CA SER A 9 -18.69 7.63 -24.09
C SER A 9 -17.91 7.57 -22.77
N ALA A 10 -18.05 8.61 -21.96
CA ALA A 10 -17.50 8.62 -20.61
C ALA A 10 -18.04 7.40 -19.83
N ALA A 11 -17.15 6.54 -19.35
CA ALA A 11 -17.51 5.38 -18.55
C ALA A 11 -16.78 5.42 -17.20
N GLU A 12 -17.31 4.71 -16.21
CA GLU A 12 -16.73 4.61 -14.89
C GLU A 12 -15.99 3.28 -14.75
N VAL A 13 -14.71 3.34 -14.37
CA VAL A 13 -13.88 2.17 -14.04
C VAL A 13 -13.78 2.03 -12.53
N THR A 14 -14.12 0.87 -11.99
CA THR A 14 -13.99 0.58 -10.56
C THR A 14 -12.64 -0.05 -10.27
N VAL A 15 -11.87 0.60 -9.40
CA VAL A 15 -10.51 0.20 -9.01
C VAL A 15 -10.47 -0.20 -7.55
N PHE A 16 -10.20 -1.47 -7.26
CA PHE A 16 -9.89 -1.96 -5.93
C PHE A 16 -8.40 -1.71 -5.65
N CYS A 17 -8.10 -0.88 -4.67
CA CYS A 17 -6.75 -0.43 -4.37
C CYS A 17 -6.36 -0.71 -2.93
N THR A 18 -5.19 -1.32 -2.75
CA THR A 18 -4.60 -1.52 -1.41
C THR A 18 -4.24 -0.19 -0.73
N GLN A 19 -4.25 -0.17 0.61
CA GLN A 19 -3.94 1.02 1.41
C GLN A 19 -2.58 1.64 1.07
N ALA A 20 -1.57 0.83 0.79
CA ALA A 20 -0.22 1.30 0.49
C ALA A 20 -0.13 2.25 -0.72
N LEU A 21 -1.03 2.09 -1.71
CA LEU A 21 -1.09 2.95 -2.89
C LEU A 21 -2.20 4.01 -2.82
N ARG A 22 -2.94 4.10 -1.71
CA ARG A 22 -4.07 5.01 -1.59
C ARG A 22 -3.72 6.45 -1.95
N THR A 23 -2.67 7.01 -1.35
CA THR A 23 -2.27 8.41 -1.57
C THR A 23 -1.81 8.66 -3.00
N SER A 24 -1.14 7.69 -3.62
CA SER A 24 -0.75 7.76 -5.03
C SER A 24 -1.98 7.78 -5.95
N LEU A 25 -2.95 6.89 -5.70
CA LEU A 25 -4.15 6.80 -6.53
C LEU A 25 -5.09 8.00 -6.34
N LEU A 26 -5.17 8.59 -5.15
CA LEU A 26 -5.92 9.83 -4.92
C LEU A 26 -5.38 11.00 -5.74
N ASP A 27 -4.07 11.05 -5.99
CA ASP A 27 -3.45 12.09 -6.83
C ASP A 27 -3.52 11.74 -8.33
N LEU A 28 -3.42 10.46 -8.69
CA LEU A 28 -3.32 10.00 -10.08
C LEU A 28 -4.68 9.78 -10.74
N ALA A 29 -5.71 9.34 -10.00
CA ALA A 29 -7.03 9.09 -10.58
C ALA A 29 -7.65 10.36 -11.21
N PRO A 30 -7.65 11.55 -10.56
CA PRO A 30 -8.16 12.76 -11.21
C PRO A 30 -7.38 13.15 -12.47
N ARG A 31 -6.08 12.88 -12.52
CA ARG A 31 -5.25 13.15 -13.70
C ARG A 31 -5.59 12.21 -14.86
N PHE A 32 -5.83 10.92 -14.55
CA PHE A 32 -6.32 9.94 -15.52
C PHE A 32 -7.69 10.33 -16.06
N GLU A 33 -8.62 10.75 -15.18
CA GLU A 33 -9.94 11.23 -15.57
C GLU A 33 -9.85 12.44 -16.52
N ALA A 34 -8.99 13.42 -16.19
CA ALA A 34 -8.78 14.60 -17.03
C ALA A 34 -8.20 14.25 -18.41
N ALA A 35 -7.31 13.25 -18.48
CA ALA A 35 -6.65 12.83 -19.71
C ALA A 35 -7.55 11.99 -20.63
N THR A 36 -8.50 11.23 -20.06
CA THR A 36 -9.27 10.21 -20.80
C THR A 36 -10.76 10.53 -20.91
N GLY A 37 -11.30 11.41 -20.06
CA GLY A 37 -12.73 11.66 -19.92
C GLY A 37 -13.49 10.57 -19.16
N HIS A 38 -12.85 9.47 -18.78
CA HIS A 38 -13.45 8.42 -17.95
C HIS A 38 -13.49 8.82 -16.48
N LYS A 39 -14.31 8.12 -15.68
CA LYS A 39 -14.39 8.30 -14.23
C LYS A 39 -13.74 7.13 -13.49
N VAL A 40 -13.16 7.40 -12.33
CA VAL A 40 -12.51 6.37 -11.48
C VAL A 40 -13.25 6.26 -10.16
N ASN A 41 -13.89 5.13 -9.95
CA ASN A 41 -14.44 4.75 -8.65
C ASN A 41 -13.38 4.00 -7.86
N LEU A 42 -12.73 4.67 -6.90
CA LEU A 42 -11.64 4.12 -6.12
C LEU A 42 -12.14 3.52 -4.81
N VAL A 43 -12.05 2.20 -4.67
CA VAL A 43 -12.38 1.47 -3.43
C VAL A 43 -11.09 1.04 -2.74
N VAL A 44 -10.83 1.61 -1.56
CA VAL A 44 -9.58 1.37 -0.82
C VAL A 44 -9.85 0.47 0.38
N ALA A 45 -9.08 -0.63 0.47
CA ALA A 45 -9.10 -1.55 1.61
C ALA A 45 -7.77 -2.32 1.72
N PRO A 46 -7.50 -3.03 2.83
CA PRO A 46 -6.38 -3.97 2.91
C PRO A 46 -6.45 -5.03 1.81
N SER A 47 -5.30 -5.41 1.23
CA SER A 47 -5.23 -6.36 0.11
C SER A 47 -6.04 -7.64 0.34
N GLY A 48 -5.95 -8.24 1.52
CA GLY A 48 -6.70 -9.46 1.84
C GLY A 48 -8.23 -9.26 1.86
N GLN A 49 -8.72 -8.07 2.21
CA GLN A 49 -10.14 -7.74 2.14
C GLN A 49 -10.59 -7.57 0.68
N LEU A 50 -9.76 -6.92 -0.16
CA LEU A 50 -10.05 -6.78 -1.59
C LEU A 50 -10.14 -8.14 -2.30
N VAL A 51 -9.22 -9.07 -1.95
CA VAL A 51 -9.28 -10.45 -2.46
C VAL A 51 -10.59 -11.14 -2.06
N LYS A 52 -11.01 -11.02 -0.79
CA LYS A 52 -12.29 -11.58 -0.32
C LYS A 52 -13.48 -11.00 -1.08
N LYS A 53 -13.47 -9.68 -1.39
CA LYS A 53 -14.50 -9.03 -2.20
C LYS A 53 -14.58 -9.65 -3.62
N VAL A 54 -13.44 -9.80 -4.28
CA VAL A 54 -13.35 -10.45 -5.60
C VAL A 54 -13.85 -11.89 -5.54
N GLN A 55 -13.46 -12.66 -4.53
CA GLN A 55 -13.91 -14.04 -4.34
C GLN A 55 -15.41 -14.15 -4.03
N ALA A 56 -15.97 -13.15 -3.35
CA ALA A 56 -17.41 -13.03 -3.09
C ALA A 56 -18.22 -12.57 -4.31
N GLY A 57 -17.56 -12.27 -5.45
CA GLY A 57 -18.23 -11.84 -6.69
C GLY A 57 -18.55 -10.34 -6.74
N GLU A 58 -17.97 -9.51 -5.86
CA GLU A 58 -18.06 -8.06 -6.01
C GLU A 58 -17.36 -7.63 -7.30
N ILE A 59 -18.07 -6.84 -8.12
CA ILE A 59 -17.58 -6.43 -9.43
C ILE A 59 -16.67 -5.22 -9.31
N ALA A 60 -15.46 -5.36 -9.84
CA ALA A 60 -14.54 -4.28 -10.11
C ALA A 60 -13.79 -4.58 -11.42
N ASP A 61 -13.09 -3.60 -11.97
CA ASP A 61 -12.42 -3.72 -13.27
C ASP A 61 -10.91 -3.94 -13.12
N LEU A 62 -10.31 -3.29 -12.13
CA LEU A 62 -8.88 -3.34 -11.82
C LEU A 62 -8.69 -3.64 -10.34
N LEU A 63 -7.77 -4.55 -10.04
CA LEU A 63 -7.28 -4.80 -8.69
C LEU A 63 -5.81 -4.41 -8.59
N ILE A 64 -5.47 -3.62 -7.56
CA ILE A 64 -4.11 -3.30 -7.16
C ILE A 64 -3.90 -3.88 -5.76
N ALA A 65 -3.07 -4.91 -5.67
CA ALA A 65 -2.80 -5.66 -4.44
C ALA A 65 -1.36 -6.16 -4.40
N ASN A 66 -0.95 -6.82 -3.31
CA ASN A 66 0.35 -7.49 -3.29
C ASN A 66 0.41 -8.60 -4.35
N ALA A 67 1.59 -8.80 -4.94
CA ALA A 67 1.81 -9.70 -6.07
C ALA A 67 1.28 -11.12 -5.83
N GLY A 68 1.52 -11.71 -4.66
CA GLY A 68 1.04 -13.05 -4.34
C GLY A 68 -0.49 -13.19 -4.37
N ASN A 69 -1.22 -12.15 -3.99
CA ASN A 69 -2.68 -12.14 -4.07
C ASN A 69 -3.17 -12.08 -5.54
N ILE A 70 -2.50 -11.30 -6.38
CA ILE A 70 -2.82 -11.26 -7.82
C ILE A 70 -2.51 -12.63 -8.46
N ASP A 71 -1.36 -13.23 -8.15
CA ASP A 71 -0.97 -14.55 -8.66
C ASP A 71 -1.98 -15.65 -8.26
N ALA A 72 -2.50 -15.60 -7.03
CA ALA A 72 -3.55 -16.51 -6.57
C ALA A 72 -4.84 -16.32 -7.38
N LEU A 73 -5.28 -15.08 -7.59
CA LEU A 73 -6.49 -14.79 -8.37
C LEU A 73 -6.33 -15.10 -9.86
N ILE A 74 -5.12 -15.08 -10.42
CA ILE A 74 -4.84 -15.57 -11.79
C ILE A 74 -5.10 -17.08 -11.86
N LYS A 75 -4.58 -17.85 -10.88
CA LYS A 75 -4.82 -19.31 -10.78
C LYS A 75 -6.30 -19.63 -10.66
N ASP A 76 -7.05 -18.81 -9.92
CA ASP A 76 -8.49 -18.93 -9.72
C ASP A 76 -9.30 -18.37 -10.90
N GLN A 77 -8.63 -17.94 -12.00
CA GLN A 77 -9.25 -17.35 -13.21
C GLN A 77 -10.08 -16.08 -12.92
N LYS A 78 -9.83 -15.40 -11.80
CA LYS A 78 -10.48 -14.13 -11.42
C LYS A 78 -9.76 -12.90 -11.96
N VAL A 79 -8.50 -13.04 -12.40
CA VAL A 79 -7.71 -12.01 -13.08
C VAL A 79 -7.35 -12.51 -14.48
N THR A 80 -7.50 -11.65 -15.48
CA THR A 80 -7.21 -11.99 -16.88
C THR A 80 -5.76 -11.70 -17.23
N GLY A 81 -5.11 -12.63 -17.93
CA GLY A 81 -3.72 -12.47 -18.37
C GLY A 81 -2.71 -12.56 -17.22
N SER A 82 -1.60 -11.86 -17.35
CA SER A 82 -0.55 -11.76 -16.33
C SER A 82 -0.72 -10.50 -15.47
N ARG A 83 -0.14 -10.51 -14.27
CA ARG A 83 -0.04 -9.31 -13.45
C ARG A 83 0.97 -8.31 -14.04
N THR A 84 0.79 -7.05 -13.72
CA THR A 84 1.72 -5.96 -14.03
C THR A 84 2.22 -5.34 -12.74
N ASP A 85 3.52 -5.33 -12.50
CA ASP A 85 4.09 -4.73 -11.32
C ASP A 85 3.97 -3.19 -11.38
N ILE A 86 3.70 -2.57 -10.23
CA ILE A 86 3.53 -1.11 -10.15
C ILE A 86 4.51 -0.46 -9.18
N ALA A 87 4.72 -1.06 -8.01
CA ALA A 87 5.56 -0.47 -6.98
C ALA A 87 5.99 -1.50 -5.93
N ARG A 88 7.03 -1.14 -5.17
CA ARG A 88 7.46 -1.83 -3.97
C ARG A 88 7.33 -0.91 -2.77
N ALA A 89 6.88 -1.45 -1.65
CA ALA A 89 6.85 -0.75 -0.37
C ALA A 89 7.73 -1.46 0.65
N GLN A 90 8.48 -0.68 1.42
CA GLN A 90 9.24 -1.15 2.57
C GLN A 90 8.46 -0.90 3.85
N VAL A 91 8.66 -1.75 4.85
CA VAL A 91 8.21 -1.49 6.21
C VAL A 91 9.21 -0.56 6.88
N GLY A 92 8.71 0.47 7.54
CA GLY A 92 9.51 1.44 8.26
C GLY A 92 8.96 1.76 9.64
N LEU A 93 9.68 2.61 10.34
CA LEU A 93 9.33 3.11 11.65
C LEU A 93 9.07 4.61 11.59
N SER A 94 8.10 5.08 12.37
CA SER A 94 7.85 6.50 12.59
C SER A 94 7.60 6.80 14.07
N ILE A 95 7.81 8.05 14.43
CA ILE A 95 7.57 8.63 15.74
C ILE A 95 6.69 9.87 15.59
N LYS A 96 6.25 10.45 16.69
CA LYS A 96 5.64 11.78 16.68
C LYS A 96 6.70 12.82 16.25
N ALA A 97 6.33 13.74 15.38
CA ALA A 97 7.22 14.80 14.93
C ALA A 97 7.78 15.59 16.12
N GLY A 98 9.12 15.79 16.13
CA GLY A 98 9.84 16.47 17.20
C GLY A 98 10.14 15.61 18.44
N ALA A 99 9.72 14.35 18.48
CA ALA A 99 10.13 13.44 19.57
C ALA A 99 11.61 13.01 19.42
N PRO A 100 12.29 12.59 20.51
CA PRO A 100 13.64 12.06 20.43
C PRO A 100 13.72 10.88 19.45
N LYS A 101 14.71 10.93 18.55
CA LYS A 101 14.89 9.89 17.51
C LYS A 101 15.76 8.75 18.05
N PRO A 102 15.22 7.54 18.18
CA PRO A 102 16.05 6.38 18.45
C PRO A 102 16.92 6.04 17.24
N ASP A 103 18.10 5.48 17.49
CA ASP A 103 18.94 4.94 16.43
C ASP A 103 18.34 3.61 15.94
N ILE A 104 17.95 3.58 14.67
CA ILE A 104 17.44 2.39 13.98
C ILE A 104 18.34 1.95 12.82
N SER A 105 19.58 2.42 12.76
CA SER A 105 20.51 2.14 11.66
C SER A 105 20.98 0.68 11.61
N THR A 106 20.81 -0.06 12.69
CA THR A 106 21.20 -1.47 12.81
C THR A 106 20.06 -2.33 13.40
N PRO A 107 20.05 -3.65 13.19
CA PRO A 107 19.11 -4.54 13.84
C PRO A 107 19.07 -4.41 15.36
N ASP A 108 20.23 -4.26 16.02
CA ASP A 108 20.32 -4.06 17.47
C ASP A 108 19.77 -2.69 17.89
N GLY A 109 19.94 -1.65 17.07
CA GLY A 109 19.33 -0.34 17.27
C GLY A 109 17.81 -0.43 17.23
N VAL A 110 17.24 -1.09 16.23
CA VAL A 110 15.80 -1.37 16.14
C VAL A 110 15.30 -2.15 17.35
N LYS A 111 16.04 -3.20 17.76
CA LYS A 111 15.69 -4.01 18.95
C LYS A 111 15.60 -3.15 20.21
N ARG A 112 16.62 -2.32 20.46
CA ARG A 112 16.63 -1.41 21.62
C ARG A 112 15.48 -0.42 21.55
N ALA A 113 15.30 0.27 20.42
CA ALA A 113 14.23 1.24 20.23
C ALA A 113 12.84 0.63 20.53
N LEU A 114 12.58 -0.58 20.02
CA LEU A 114 11.32 -1.28 20.25
C LEU A 114 11.16 -1.72 21.72
N LEU A 115 12.23 -2.12 22.39
CA LEU A 115 12.17 -2.54 23.82
C LEU A 115 11.99 -1.33 24.74
N ASP A 116 12.63 -0.21 24.47
CA ASP A 116 12.60 1.01 25.28
C ASP A 116 11.27 1.79 25.12
N ALA A 117 10.59 1.65 23.98
CA ALA A 117 9.29 2.26 23.75
C ALA A 117 8.26 1.76 24.77
N LYS A 118 7.43 2.67 25.33
CA LYS A 118 6.32 2.32 26.24
C LYS A 118 5.20 1.58 25.52
N ALA A 119 4.94 1.98 24.26
CA ALA A 119 3.98 1.33 23.40
C ALA A 119 4.42 1.36 21.94
N VAL A 120 4.09 0.31 21.18
CA VAL A 120 4.40 0.17 19.75
C VAL A 120 3.11 0.00 18.97
N GLY A 121 2.84 0.93 18.04
CA GLY A 121 1.66 0.91 17.18
C GLY A 121 1.93 0.15 15.88
N TYR A 122 1.07 -0.78 15.48
CA TYR A 122 1.10 -1.40 14.16
C TYR A 122 -0.27 -1.97 13.78
N SER A 123 -0.46 -2.30 12.50
CA SER A 123 -1.71 -2.88 11.99
C SER A 123 -1.64 -4.41 12.05
N ALA A 124 -2.06 -5.00 13.17
CA ALA A 124 -2.07 -6.44 13.35
C ALA A 124 -2.97 -7.13 12.29
N GLY A 125 -2.48 -8.24 11.72
CA GLY A 125 -3.18 -8.98 10.65
C GLY A 125 -3.13 -8.33 9.26
N GLY A 126 -2.57 -7.12 9.13
CA GLY A 126 -2.25 -6.51 7.84
C GLY A 126 -0.93 -7.02 7.26
N LEU A 127 -0.63 -6.67 5.99
CA LEU A 127 0.63 -7.08 5.33
C LEU A 127 1.86 -6.62 6.11
N SER A 128 1.93 -5.34 6.47
CA SER A 128 3.04 -4.78 7.24
C SER A 128 3.08 -5.30 8.68
N GLY A 129 1.92 -5.57 9.29
CA GLY A 129 1.84 -6.14 10.63
C GLY A 129 2.41 -7.55 10.67
N ASN A 130 2.01 -8.42 9.74
CA ASN A 130 2.54 -9.78 9.63
C ASN A 130 4.06 -9.77 9.34
N ALA A 131 4.52 -8.87 8.45
CA ALA A 131 5.94 -8.69 8.18
C ALA A 131 6.70 -8.23 9.43
N PHE A 132 6.13 -7.31 10.21
CA PHE A 132 6.71 -6.84 11.46
C PHE A 132 6.75 -7.93 12.52
N GLU A 133 5.73 -8.77 12.65
CA GLU A 133 5.74 -9.91 13.58
C GLU A 133 6.86 -10.91 13.26
N ASN A 134 7.17 -11.12 11.97
CA ASN A 134 8.34 -11.92 11.56
C ASN A 134 9.66 -11.24 12.02
N VAL A 135 9.74 -9.92 11.92
CA VAL A 135 10.91 -9.16 12.43
C VAL A 135 11.05 -9.30 13.94
N LEU A 136 9.96 -9.18 14.69
CA LEU A 136 9.97 -9.39 16.15
C LEU A 136 10.44 -10.80 16.54
N THR A 137 10.05 -11.80 15.77
CA THR A 137 10.49 -13.18 15.94
C THR A 137 12.00 -13.31 15.68
N LYS A 138 12.50 -12.75 14.60
CA LYS A 138 13.95 -12.74 14.29
C LYS A 138 14.78 -12.05 15.38
N LEU A 139 14.27 -10.95 15.95
CA LEU A 139 14.93 -10.23 17.03
C LEU A 139 14.79 -10.88 18.41
N GLY A 140 13.94 -11.91 18.55
CA GLY A 140 13.66 -12.59 19.80
C GLY A 140 12.95 -11.72 20.85
N ILE A 141 12.10 -10.77 20.41
CA ILE A 141 11.40 -9.80 21.29
C ILE A 141 9.88 -9.79 21.08
N ALA A 142 9.33 -10.83 20.45
CA ALA A 142 7.92 -10.86 20.07
C ALA A 142 6.99 -10.68 21.27
N GLU A 143 7.22 -11.40 22.35
CA GLU A 143 6.36 -11.34 23.55
C GLU A 143 6.42 -9.97 24.24
N GLN A 144 7.64 -9.40 24.37
CA GLN A 144 7.82 -8.11 25.02
C GLN A 144 7.14 -6.96 24.24
N VAL A 145 7.22 -6.99 22.91
CA VAL A 145 6.60 -5.95 22.07
C VAL A 145 5.09 -6.16 21.98
N LYS A 146 4.61 -7.40 21.83
CA LYS A 146 3.17 -7.72 21.81
C LYS A 146 2.45 -7.30 23.09
N ALA A 147 3.10 -7.45 24.25
CA ALA A 147 2.53 -7.03 25.54
C ALA A 147 2.21 -5.53 25.64
N LYS A 148 2.85 -4.70 24.83
CA LYS A 148 2.66 -3.23 24.78
C LYS A 148 2.19 -2.74 23.39
N ALA A 149 1.72 -3.65 22.56
CA ALA A 149 1.24 -3.34 21.23
C ALA A 149 -0.07 -2.54 21.25
N LYS A 150 -0.18 -1.59 20.33
CA LYS A 150 -1.41 -0.87 20.01
C LYS A 150 -1.78 -1.18 18.58
N ASN A 151 -3.00 -1.70 18.37
CA ASN A 151 -3.49 -1.98 17.02
C ASN A 151 -4.16 -0.74 16.43
N GLY A 152 -3.75 -0.34 15.23
CA GLY A 152 -4.35 0.79 14.53
C GLY A 152 -3.92 0.87 13.08
N SER A 153 -4.79 1.45 12.24
CA SER A 153 -4.51 1.72 10.84
C SER A 153 -5.16 3.05 10.42
N PRO A 154 -4.38 4.04 10.00
CA PRO A 154 -2.90 4.07 9.93
C PRO A 154 -2.24 4.05 11.31
N ALA A 155 -1.20 3.23 11.47
CA ALA A 155 -0.47 3.09 12.74
C ALA A 155 0.20 4.42 13.19
N ALA A 156 0.60 5.27 12.26
CA ALA A 156 1.20 6.56 12.55
C ALA A 156 0.24 7.52 13.31
N LYS A 157 -1.07 7.33 13.26
CA LYS A 157 -2.01 8.11 14.08
C LYS A 157 -1.81 7.86 15.57
N LEU A 158 -1.37 6.66 15.95
CA LEU A 158 -1.13 6.30 17.36
C LEU A 158 0.07 7.07 17.95
N VAL A 159 1.09 7.36 17.14
CA VAL A 159 2.20 8.21 17.63
C VAL A 159 1.82 9.69 17.68
N VAL A 160 1.00 10.14 16.75
CA VAL A 160 0.51 11.53 16.76
C VAL A 160 -0.40 11.79 17.97
N SER A 161 -1.30 10.85 18.30
CA SER A 161 -2.17 10.93 19.48
C SER A 161 -1.43 10.72 20.81
N GLY A 162 -0.21 10.16 20.78
CA GLY A 162 0.57 9.83 21.99
C GLY A 162 0.19 8.46 22.60
N GLU A 163 -0.60 7.65 21.91
CA GLU A 163 -0.95 6.28 22.33
C GLU A 163 0.20 5.28 22.14
N ALA A 164 1.14 5.60 21.23
CA ALA A 164 2.36 4.83 21.00
C ALA A 164 3.56 5.78 20.84
N ASP A 165 4.77 5.31 21.19
CA ASP A 165 6.00 6.05 20.97
C ASP A 165 6.56 5.77 19.57
N ILE A 166 6.39 4.55 19.06
CA ILE A 166 6.84 4.10 17.74
C ILE A 166 5.67 3.50 16.99
N ALA A 167 5.53 3.87 15.72
CA ALA A 167 4.61 3.20 14.79
C ALA A 167 5.38 2.46 13.72
N VAL A 168 4.90 1.25 13.35
CA VAL A 168 5.49 0.40 12.33
C VAL A 168 4.43 0.08 11.28
N GLN A 169 4.69 0.46 10.03
CA GLN A 169 3.81 0.21 8.89
C GLN A 169 4.61 0.37 7.58
N GLN A 170 3.97 0.22 6.43
CA GLN A 170 4.60 0.58 5.17
C GLN A 170 4.90 2.08 5.13
N ILE A 171 6.07 2.45 4.62
CA ILE A 171 6.55 3.84 4.59
C ILE A 171 5.52 4.77 3.95
N SER A 172 4.90 4.36 2.84
CA SER A 172 3.86 5.15 2.15
C SER A 172 2.64 5.47 3.02
N GLU A 173 2.35 4.63 4.00
CA GLU A 173 1.24 4.85 4.94
C GLU A 173 1.69 5.71 6.13
N LEU A 174 2.95 5.58 6.57
CA LEU A 174 3.51 6.38 7.67
C LEU A 174 3.63 7.86 7.28
N ILE A 175 4.21 8.15 6.11
CA ILE A 175 4.41 9.54 5.65
C ILE A 175 3.12 10.24 5.24
N ALA A 176 2.02 9.51 5.07
CA ALA A 176 0.71 10.08 4.76
C ALA A 176 0.00 10.70 5.97
N VAL A 177 0.54 10.55 7.18
CA VAL A 177 -0.06 11.06 8.41
C VAL A 177 0.71 12.29 8.88
N GLU A 178 0.05 13.43 8.82
CA GLU A 178 0.60 14.70 9.32
C GLU A 178 0.89 14.61 10.82
N GLY A 179 2.02 15.16 11.26
CA GLY A 179 2.48 15.10 12.64
C GLY A 179 3.25 13.83 13.00
N ALA A 180 3.35 12.86 12.08
CA ALA A 180 4.29 11.74 12.21
C ALA A 180 5.59 12.04 11.48
N GLU A 181 6.71 11.60 12.04
CA GLU A 181 8.04 11.73 11.46
C GLU A 181 8.61 10.35 11.16
N LEU A 182 8.98 10.12 9.89
CA LEU A 182 9.59 8.86 9.45
C LEU A 182 11.02 8.78 9.99
N LEU A 183 11.36 7.68 10.66
CA LEU A 183 12.74 7.37 11.04
C LEU A 183 13.50 6.71 9.89
N GLY A 184 12.83 5.87 9.11
CA GLY A 184 13.40 5.16 7.97
C GLY A 184 12.85 3.74 7.82
N PRO A 185 13.34 2.99 6.80
CA PRO A 185 13.05 1.58 6.63
C PRO A 185 13.71 0.73 7.72
N LEU A 186 13.25 -0.50 7.87
CA LEU A 186 13.93 -1.52 8.67
C LEU A 186 15.30 -1.84 8.04
N PRO A 187 16.40 -1.84 8.82
CA PRO A 187 17.75 -1.96 8.27
C PRO A 187 18.16 -3.40 7.96
N GLY A 188 19.01 -3.56 6.95
CA GLY A 188 19.72 -4.80 6.64
C GLY A 188 18.80 -6.01 6.50
N GLU A 189 19.07 -7.05 7.25
CA GLU A 189 18.32 -8.33 7.20
C GLU A 189 16.88 -8.24 7.75
N LEU A 190 16.54 -7.13 8.42
CA LEU A 190 15.19 -6.86 8.89
C LEU A 190 14.31 -6.22 7.82
N ASP A 191 14.88 -5.79 6.69
CA ASP A 191 14.11 -5.16 5.62
C ASP A 191 12.98 -6.07 5.13
N GLN A 192 11.79 -5.49 5.01
CA GLN A 192 10.58 -6.17 4.57
C GLN A 192 10.01 -5.41 3.39
N VAL A 193 10.14 -6.00 2.21
CA VAL A 193 9.66 -5.42 0.94
C VAL A 193 8.41 -6.15 0.48
N THR A 194 7.37 -5.41 0.17
CA THR A 194 6.16 -5.92 -0.46
C THR A 194 6.11 -5.47 -1.91
N GLN A 195 6.04 -6.39 -2.86
CA GLN A 195 5.76 -6.10 -4.26
C GLN A 195 4.25 -5.91 -4.44
N PHE A 196 3.83 -4.79 -5.02
CA PHE A 196 2.47 -4.53 -5.45
C PHE A 196 2.34 -4.63 -6.96
N SER A 197 1.23 -5.20 -7.39
CA SER A 197 0.94 -5.46 -8.80
C SER A 197 -0.52 -5.14 -9.11
N MET A 198 -0.80 -5.02 -10.38
CA MET A 198 -2.10 -4.73 -10.96
C MET A 198 -2.61 -5.94 -11.73
N GLY A 199 -3.92 -6.20 -11.68
CA GLY A 199 -4.56 -7.25 -12.47
C GLY A 199 -5.95 -6.81 -12.93
N VAL A 200 -6.25 -7.01 -14.22
CA VAL A 200 -7.58 -6.77 -14.79
C VAL A 200 -8.51 -7.89 -14.35
N LEU A 201 -9.61 -7.56 -13.68
CA LEU A 201 -10.54 -8.55 -13.16
C LEU A 201 -11.37 -9.18 -14.27
N ALA A 202 -11.58 -10.52 -14.18
CA ALA A 202 -12.27 -11.30 -15.21
C ALA A 202 -13.74 -10.89 -15.37
N ASP A 203 -14.41 -10.57 -14.27
CA ASP A 203 -15.82 -10.16 -14.25
C ASP A 203 -16.02 -8.65 -14.44
N GLY A 204 -14.90 -7.87 -14.62
CA GLY A 204 -14.93 -6.43 -14.86
C GLY A 204 -15.61 -6.07 -16.17
N LYS A 205 -16.37 -4.97 -16.14
CA LYS A 205 -17.14 -4.47 -17.29
C LYS A 205 -16.33 -3.51 -18.17
N GLN A 206 -15.33 -2.84 -17.60
CA GLN A 206 -14.53 -1.80 -18.24
C GLN A 206 -13.06 -2.23 -18.45
N LYS A 207 -12.85 -3.45 -18.98
CA LYS A 207 -11.51 -4.05 -19.10
C LYS A 207 -10.54 -3.22 -19.94
N GLU A 208 -11.02 -2.56 -21.00
CA GLU A 208 -10.17 -1.70 -21.85
C GLU A 208 -9.71 -0.46 -21.09
N ILE A 209 -10.61 0.14 -20.30
CA ILE A 209 -10.26 1.31 -19.47
C ILE A 209 -9.32 0.88 -18.34
N ALA A 210 -9.53 -0.31 -17.76
CA ALA A 210 -8.62 -0.87 -16.76
C ALA A 210 -7.20 -1.07 -17.33
N ARG A 211 -7.08 -1.55 -18.58
CA ARG A 211 -5.77 -1.65 -19.27
C ARG A 211 -5.16 -0.27 -19.53
N ALA A 212 -5.95 0.68 -20.03
CA ALA A 212 -5.48 2.05 -20.21
C ALA A 212 -5.00 2.69 -18.89
N MET A 213 -5.66 2.39 -17.77
CA MET A 213 -5.21 2.83 -16.45
C MET A 213 -3.91 2.16 -16.02
N ILE A 214 -3.71 0.87 -16.30
CA ILE A 214 -2.43 0.19 -16.07
C ILE A 214 -1.31 0.88 -16.84
N ASP A 215 -1.53 1.16 -18.14
CA ASP A 215 -0.54 1.84 -18.99
C ASP A 215 -0.24 3.25 -18.49
N TYR A 216 -1.28 4.00 -18.09
CA TYR A 216 -1.13 5.32 -17.49
C TYR A 216 -0.29 5.29 -16.20
N LEU A 217 -0.58 4.36 -15.28
CA LEU A 217 0.15 4.23 -14.01
C LEU A 217 1.62 3.84 -14.18
N ARG A 218 2.01 3.33 -15.35
CA ARG A 218 3.40 3.00 -15.72
C ARG A 218 4.15 4.15 -16.39
N THR A 219 3.47 5.25 -16.72
CA THR A 219 4.15 6.42 -17.31
C THR A 219 5.18 7.01 -16.34
N PRO A 220 6.26 7.63 -16.83
CA PRO A 220 7.26 8.27 -15.98
C PRO A 220 6.68 9.27 -14.98
N ASP A 221 5.70 10.06 -15.40
CA ASP A 221 5.04 11.05 -14.54
C ASP A 221 4.25 10.40 -13.41
N ALA A 222 3.50 9.33 -13.69
CA ALA A 222 2.78 8.58 -12.68
C ALA A 222 3.75 7.89 -11.70
N GLN A 223 4.84 7.31 -12.21
CA GLN A 223 5.87 6.68 -11.38
C GLN A 223 6.62 7.70 -10.50
N ALA A 224 6.81 8.93 -10.96
CA ALA A 224 7.36 10.01 -10.14
C ALA A 224 6.43 10.36 -8.96
N VAL A 225 5.12 10.39 -9.19
CA VAL A 225 4.13 10.58 -8.11
C VAL A 225 4.18 9.42 -7.11
N ILE A 226 4.21 8.17 -7.59
CA ILE A 226 4.30 6.97 -6.76
C ILE A 226 5.56 7.04 -5.87
N LYS A 227 6.70 7.41 -6.45
CA LYS A 227 7.96 7.60 -5.72
C LYS A 227 7.86 8.68 -4.64
N ALA A 228 7.25 9.82 -4.97
CA ALA A 228 7.05 10.92 -4.01
C ALA A 228 6.16 10.54 -2.82
N LYS A 229 5.34 9.49 -2.96
CA LYS A 229 4.52 8.92 -1.88
C LYS A 229 5.23 7.80 -1.10
N GLY A 230 6.56 7.69 -1.17
CA GLY A 230 7.37 6.77 -0.37
C GLY A 230 7.37 5.32 -0.87
N LEU A 231 7.07 5.11 -2.13
CA LEU A 231 7.12 3.82 -2.80
C LEU A 231 8.30 3.78 -3.77
N THR A 232 8.89 2.60 -3.97
CA THR A 232 9.85 2.39 -5.05
C THR A 232 9.08 1.96 -6.29
N PRO A 233 9.24 2.64 -7.45
CA PRO A 233 8.64 2.23 -8.72
C PRO A 233 8.94 0.76 -9.07
N GLY A 234 7.95 0.05 -9.66
CA GLY A 234 8.05 -1.37 -10.04
C GLY A 234 8.49 -1.57 -11.46
#